data_425493e2b813106e290358804ef4c565
#
_entry.id   425493e2b813106e290358804ef4c565
#
_cell.length_a   1.000
_cell.length_b   1.000
_cell.length_c   1.000
_cell.angle_alpha   90.00
_cell.angle_beta   90.00
_cell.angle_gamma   90.00
#
_symmetry.space_group_name_H-M   'P 1'
#
loop_
_entity.id
_entity.type
_entity.pdbx_description
1 polymer ?
#
loop_
_entity_poly.entity_id
_entity_poly.type
_entity_poly.pdbx_seq_one_letter_code
_entity_poly.pdbx_strand_id
1 'polypeptide(L)'
;VDDAEVIVSLLDNAARAQLEATLTPAVDWVHVFAAGVDGFPFELLGDRVLTCSRGASAVAIAEFALTTMLAFEKRLPESWIDEPPAQWGQAGLGGLNGRTLVLVGLGAIGTEVARRALAFGMDVVAVRRTSTPAALDGVEVAGSLTEALARADHVVVAAAATDATRNLLDAGAFDALKPGAHVVNVARGSLIDQHALVAALDSGRVARASLDVTDPEPLPPGHALYAHPNVRVSPHISWSSPDTVRRTIEIFVENLTRWRQRRALAGRVDPSIGY
;
A
#
# COMPACT_ATOMS: atom_id res chain seq x y z
N VAL A 1 3.39 -34.23 -10.89
CA VAL A 1 2.64 -33.16 -10.20
C VAL A 1 1.20 -33.61 -9.92
N ASP A 2 0.80 -34.78 -10.48
CA ASP A 2 -0.59 -35.21 -10.50
C ASP A 2 -1.21 -35.54 -9.12
N ASP A 3 -0.38 -35.68 -8.09
CA ASP A 3 -0.73 -35.94 -6.69
C ASP A 3 -0.43 -34.79 -5.71
N ALA A 4 -0.12 -33.61 -6.24
CA ALA A 4 0.16 -32.44 -5.40
C ALA A 4 -1.13 -31.92 -4.74
N GLU A 5 -1.14 -31.83 -3.41
CA GLU A 5 -2.25 -31.25 -2.63
C GLU A 5 -2.14 -29.73 -2.50
N VAL A 6 -0.93 -29.18 -2.69
CA VAL A 6 -0.62 -27.77 -2.46
C VAL A 6 0.13 -27.18 -3.65
N ILE A 7 -0.32 -26.02 -4.11
CA ILE A 7 0.34 -25.24 -5.16
C ILE A 7 0.78 -23.89 -4.63
N VAL A 8 1.98 -23.47 -5.02
CA VAL A 8 2.46 -22.10 -4.87
C VAL A 8 2.32 -21.37 -6.20
N SER A 9 1.58 -20.28 -6.22
CA SER A 9 1.36 -19.45 -7.40
C SER A 9 2.14 -18.12 -7.30
N LEU A 10 2.85 -17.79 -8.37
CA LEU A 10 3.36 -16.45 -8.62
C LEU A 10 2.31 -15.74 -9.47
N LEU A 11 1.84 -14.57 -9.04
CA LEU A 11 0.90 -13.77 -9.84
C LEU A 11 1.65 -13.07 -10.96
N ASP A 12 1.74 -13.71 -12.12
CA ASP A 12 2.12 -13.06 -13.37
C ASP A 12 1.08 -13.37 -14.47
N ASN A 13 1.08 -12.59 -15.54
CA ASN A 13 0.11 -12.73 -16.64
C ASN A 13 0.23 -14.07 -17.39
N ALA A 14 1.33 -14.79 -17.26
CA ALA A 14 1.53 -16.13 -17.79
C ALA A 14 0.95 -17.22 -16.87
N ALA A 15 0.72 -16.89 -15.59
CA ALA A 15 0.35 -17.85 -14.57
C ALA A 15 -1.06 -18.42 -14.73
N ARG A 16 -2.01 -17.73 -15.41
CA ARG A 16 -3.40 -18.21 -15.53
C ARG A 16 -3.48 -19.57 -16.22
N ALA A 17 -2.95 -19.72 -17.42
CA ALA A 17 -3.00 -20.98 -18.16
C ALA A 17 -2.21 -22.09 -17.45
N GLN A 18 -1.08 -21.73 -16.82
CA GLN A 18 -0.29 -22.66 -16.05
C GLN A 18 -1.02 -23.07 -14.75
N LEU A 19 -1.67 -22.14 -14.07
CA LEU A 19 -2.48 -22.43 -12.88
C LEU A 19 -3.63 -23.38 -13.25
N GLU A 20 -4.37 -23.09 -14.32
CA GLU A 20 -5.46 -23.95 -14.80
C GLU A 20 -4.98 -25.37 -15.10
N ALA A 21 -3.81 -25.52 -15.74
CA ALA A 21 -3.22 -26.82 -16.05
C ALA A 21 -2.72 -27.59 -14.80
N THR A 22 -2.42 -26.89 -13.70
CA THR A 22 -1.90 -27.50 -12.46
C THR A 22 -2.96 -27.76 -11.41
N LEU A 23 -4.16 -27.19 -11.53
CA LEU A 23 -5.28 -27.37 -10.60
C LEU A 23 -5.95 -28.73 -10.80
N THR A 24 -5.23 -29.81 -10.53
CA THR A 24 -5.80 -31.19 -10.55
C THR A 24 -6.81 -31.38 -9.41
N PRO A 25 -7.64 -32.45 -9.44
CA PRO A 25 -8.55 -32.79 -8.34
C PRO A 25 -7.87 -33.05 -6.99
N ALA A 26 -6.55 -33.34 -6.99
CA ALA A 26 -5.78 -33.56 -5.77
C ALA A 26 -5.41 -32.26 -5.04
N VAL A 27 -5.49 -31.10 -5.71
CA VAL A 27 -5.11 -29.82 -5.13
C VAL A 27 -6.24 -29.30 -4.23
N ASP A 28 -5.96 -29.11 -2.97
CA ASP A 28 -6.89 -28.55 -1.98
C ASP A 28 -6.52 -27.13 -1.53
N TRP A 29 -5.25 -26.73 -1.69
CA TRP A 29 -4.75 -25.45 -1.24
C TRP A 29 -3.83 -24.78 -2.27
N VAL A 30 -4.12 -23.50 -2.56
CA VAL A 30 -3.28 -22.60 -3.37
C VAL A 30 -2.72 -21.51 -2.47
N HIS A 31 -1.41 -21.27 -2.52
CA HIS A 31 -0.75 -20.17 -1.83
C HIS A 31 -0.17 -19.20 -2.85
N VAL A 32 -0.61 -17.93 -2.76
CA VAL A 32 -0.05 -16.85 -3.57
C VAL A 32 1.19 -16.28 -2.89
N PHE A 33 2.30 -16.29 -3.59
CA PHE A 33 3.61 -15.83 -3.09
C PHE A 33 3.76 -14.31 -3.18
N ALA A 34 2.65 -13.60 -2.96
CA ALA A 34 2.55 -12.14 -2.88
C ALA A 34 1.60 -11.76 -1.73
N ALA A 35 1.62 -10.48 -1.34
CA ALA A 35 0.73 -9.97 -0.30
C ALA A 35 -0.69 -9.67 -0.82
N GLY A 36 -0.81 -9.21 -2.08
CA GLY A 36 -2.08 -8.97 -2.78
C GLY A 36 -2.48 -10.15 -3.64
N VAL A 37 -3.76 -10.24 -3.97
CA VAL A 37 -4.35 -11.28 -4.82
C VAL A 37 -5.20 -10.70 -5.94
N ASP A 38 -5.11 -9.39 -6.15
CA ASP A 38 -5.76 -8.73 -7.28
C ASP A 38 -5.21 -9.29 -8.60
N GLY A 39 -6.10 -9.68 -9.50
CA GLY A 39 -5.73 -10.41 -10.72
C GLY A 39 -5.66 -11.93 -10.57
N PHE A 40 -5.84 -12.50 -9.37
CA PHE A 40 -6.00 -13.93 -9.22
C PHE A 40 -7.32 -14.39 -9.86
N PRO A 41 -7.33 -15.44 -10.71
CA PRO A 41 -8.52 -15.93 -11.37
C PRO A 41 -9.38 -16.76 -10.39
N PHE A 42 -10.16 -16.09 -9.54
CA PHE A 42 -10.96 -16.75 -8.49
C PHE A 42 -11.93 -17.79 -9.01
N GLU A 43 -12.39 -17.68 -10.24
CA GLU A 43 -13.27 -18.64 -10.89
C GLU A 43 -12.63 -20.02 -11.10
N LEU A 44 -11.29 -20.10 -11.11
CA LEU A 44 -10.56 -21.36 -11.19
C LEU A 44 -10.40 -22.06 -9.83
N LEU A 45 -10.66 -21.33 -8.74
CA LEU A 45 -10.37 -21.81 -7.39
C LEU A 45 -11.30 -22.99 -6.98
N GLY A 46 -12.59 -22.91 -7.33
CA GLY A 46 -13.60 -23.86 -6.84
C GLY A 46 -13.68 -23.83 -5.31
N ASP A 47 -13.74 -25.01 -4.69
CA ASP A 47 -13.82 -25.16 -3.23
C ASP A 47 -12.45 -25.12 -2.53
N ARG A 48 -11.37 -24.86 -3.26
CA ARG A 48 -10.00 -24.88 -2.74
C ARG A 48 -9.74 -23.71 -1.81
N VAL A 49 -8.86 -23.90 -0.83
CA VAL A 49 -8.42 -22.83 0.04
C VAL A 49 -7.39 -21.96 -0.69
N LEU A 50 -7.58 -20.64 -0.63
CA LEU A 50 -6.60 -19.67 -1.09
C LEU A 50 -5.98 -18.93 0.10
N THR A 51 -4.65 -18.82 0.09
CA THR A 51 -3.91 -17.98 1.05
C THR A 51 -2.89 -17.12 0.31
N CYS A 52 -2.46 -16.03 0.94
CA CYS A 52 -1.41 -15.17 0.41
C CYS A 52 -0.39 -14.82 1.51
N SER A 53 0.75 -14.30 1.10
CA SER A 53 1.83 -13.86 2.01
C SER A 53 1.55 -12.49 2.63
N ARG A 54 0.31 -12.28 3.12
CA ARG A 54 -0.12 -11.01 3.71
C ARG A 54 0.78 -10.60 4.88
N GLY A 55 1.30 -9.37 4.80
CA GLY A 55 2.18 -8.81 5.83
C GLY A 55 3.67 -9.07 5.62
N ALA A 56 4.07 -9.93 4.67
CA ALA A 56 5.49 -10.21 4.41
C ALA A 56 6.30 -8.95 4.08
N SER A 57 5.72 -8.05 3.29
CA SER A 57 6.34 -6.79 2.84
C SER A 57 5.95 -5.57 3.69
N ALA A 58 5.17 -5.75 4.76
CA ALA A 58 4.60 -4.62 5.50
C ALA A 58 5.66 -3.67 6.07
N VAL A 59 6.77 -4.20 6.58
CA VAL A 59 7.88 -3.41 7.11
C VAL A 59 8.57 -2.60 6.02
N ALA A 60 8.94 -3.24 4.90
CA ALA A 60 9.60 -2.57 3.78
C ALA A 60 8.73 -1.43 3.21
N ILE A 61 7.45 -1.70 2.99
CA ILE A 61 6.48 -0.71 2.49
C ILE A 61 6.32 0.44 3.49
N ALA A 62 6.27 0.17 4.79
CA ALA A 62 6.18 1.21 5.80
C ALA A 62 7.43 2.10 5.83
N GLU A 63 8.62 1.51 5.70
CA GLU A 63 9.88 2.26 5.60
C GLU A 63 9.91 3.13 4.34
N PHE A 64 9.44 2.61 3.21
CA PHE A 64 9.31 3.37 1.97
C PHE A 64 8.36 4.57 2.15
N ALA A 65 7.17 4.37 2.73
CA ALA A 65 6.21 5.42 2.99
C ALA A 65 6.80 6.52 3.90
N LEU A 66 7.45 6.16 5.01
CA LEU A 66 8.12 7.13 5.89
C LEU A 66 9.28 7.84 5.19
N THR A 67 10.03 7.14 4.35
CA THR A 67 11.11 7.75 3.55
C THR A 67 10.57 8.82 2.63
N THR A 68 9.46 8.58 1.92
CA THR A 68 8.85 9.58 1.03
C THR A 68 8.30 10.78 1.81
N MET A 69 7.72 10.56 3.00
CA MET A 69 7.24 11.62 3.88
C MET A 69 8.41 12.47 4.40
N LEU A 70 9.50 11.84 4.84
CA LEU A 70 10.71 12.54 5.26
C LEU A 70 11.36 13.29 4.10
N ALA A 71 11.43 12.69 2.91
CA ALA A 71 11.95 13.33 1.71
C ALA A 71 11.14 14.58 1.33
N PHE A 72 9.82 14.54 1.49
CA PHE A 72 8.95 15.70 1.30
C PHE A 72 9.28 16.82 2.30
N GLU A 73 9.29 16.53 3.60
CA GLU A 73 9.53 17.52 4.66
C GLU A 73 10.96 18.08 4.62
N LYS A 74 11.94 17.25 4.25
CA LYS A 74 13.35 17.67 4.15
C LYS A 74 13.74 18.18 2.76
N ARG A 75 12.80 18.22 1.81
CA ARG A 75 13.01 18.62 0.42
C ARG A 75 14.16 17.87 -0.24
N LEU A 76 14.17 16.54 -0.05
CA LEU A 76 15.17 15.67 -0.67
C LEU A 76 14.72 15.23 -2.08
N PRO A 77 15.67 15.16 -3.04
CA PRO A 77 17.11 15.45 -2.91
C PRO A 77 17.47 16.96 -3.09
N GLU A 78 16.49 17.84 -3.33
CA GLU A 78 16.66 19.22 -3.73
C GLU A 78 17.43 20.08 -2.70
N SER A 79 17.49 19.64 -1.43
CA SER A 79 18.25 20.30 -0.37
C SER A 79 19.73 19.91 -0.33
N TRP A 80 20.15 18.91 -1.09
CA TRP A 80 21.56 18.57 -1.25
C TRP A 80 22.18 19.43 -2.35
N ILE A 81 23.43 19.84 -2.12
CA ILE A 81 24.15 20.78 -2.98
C ILE A 81 25.43 20.12 -3.48
N ASP A 82 25.82 20.45 -4.69
CA ASP A 82 27.07 20.03 -5.35
C ASP A 82 28.08 21.19 -5.45
N GLU A 83 27.65 22.44 -5.12
CA GLU A 83 28.51 23.63 -5.03
C GLU A 83 28.10 24.50 -3.83
N PRO A 84 29.01 25.37 -3.32
CA PRO A 84 28.70 26.25 -2.18
C PRO A 84 27.59 27.24 -2.51
N PRO A 85 26.50 27.32 -1.69
CA PRO A 85 25.43 28.30 -1.88
C PRO A 85 25.89 29.68 -1.49
N ALA A 86 25.21 30.73 -2.01
CA ALA A 86 25.48 32.13 -1.65
C ALA A 86 25.30 32.43 -0.15
N GLN A 87 24.43 31.65 0.52
CA GLN A 87 24.19 31.78 1.96
C GLN A 87 24.20 30.38 2.59
N TRP A 88 25.10 30.19 3.55
CA TRP A 88 25.26 28.94 4.28
C TRP A 88 24.33 28.89 5.51
N GLY A 89 23.76 27.73 5.80
CA GLY A 89 22.99 27.49 7.02
C GLY A 89 21.56 28.00 7.01
N GLN A 90 21.03 28.41 5.84
CA GLN A 90 19.65 28.86 5.71
C GLN A 90 18.79 27.83 4.98
N ALA A 91 17.77 27.28 5.66
CA ALA A 91 16.81 26.35 5.09
C ALA A 91 15.45 26.46 5.81
N GLY A 92 14.36 26.47 5.03
CA GLY A 92 13.00 26.33 5.54
C GLY A 92 12.52 24.89 5.39
N LEU A 93 13.02 23.98 6.24
CA LEU A 93 12.64 22.57 6.22
C LEU A 93 11.51 22.29 7.20
N GLY A 94 10.58 21.41 6.81
CA GLY A 94 9.54 20.86 7.67
C GLY A 94 10.03 19.67 8.52
N GLY A 95 9.09 19.02 9.16
CA GLY A 95 9.32 17.82 9.96
C GLY A 95 8.02 17.08 10.24
N LEU A 96 8.14 15.80 10.63
CA LEU A 96 6.99 14.95 10.92
C LEU A 96 6.39 15.16 12.31
N ASN A 97 7.21 15.59 13.27
CA ASN A 97 6.75 15.79 14.65
C ASN A 97 5.59 16.79 14.73
N GLY A 98 4.51 16.42 15.37
CA GLY A 98 3.29 17.22 15.50
C GLY A 98 2.44 17.31 14.21
N ARG A 99 2.81 16.61 13.14
CA ARG A 99 2.00 16.51 11.93
C ARG A 99 0.97 15.40 12.04
N THR A 100 -0.17 15.57 11.39
CA THR A 100 -1.21 14.55 11.32
C THR A 100 -0.99 13.63 10.11
N LEU A 101 -0.81 12.34 10.36
CA LEU A 101 -0.86 11.28 9.36
C LEU A 101 -2.25 10.67 9.30
N VAL A 102 -2.87 10.69 8.14
CA VAL A 102 -4.08 9.92 7.86
C VAL A 102 -3.73 8.63 7.13
N LEU A 103 -4.09 7.51 7.74
CA LEU A 103 -3.92 6.17 7.16
C LEU A 103 -5.24 5.70 6.55
N VAL A 104 -5.30 5.59 5.25
CA VAL A 104 -6.42 4.98 4.53
C VAL A 104 -6.17 3.47 4.45
N GLY A 105 -6.70 2.76 5.44
CA GLY A 105 -6.45 1.34 5.68
C GLY A 105 -5.50 1.06 6.84
N LEU A 106 -5.97 0.29 7.82
CA LEU A 106 -5.21 -0.13 9.00
C LEU A 106 -5.05 -1.66 9.03
N GLY A 107 -4.51 -2.21 7.93
CA GLY A 107 -4.07 -3.60 7.82
C GLY A 107 -2.62 -3.77 8.27
N ALA A 108 -1.92 -4.81 7.80
CA ALA A 108 -0.52 -5.06 8.15
C ALA A 108 0.39 -3.88 7.81
N ILE A 109 0.26 -3.32 6.59
CA ILE A 109 1.05 -2.16 6.14
C ILE A 109 0.71 -0.92 6.99
N GLY A 110 -0.58 -0.57 7.09
CA GLY A 110 -1.00 0.61 7.87
C GLY A 110 -0.56 0.55 9.33
N THR A 111 -0.58 -0.63 9.96
CA THR A 111 -0.10 -0.82 11.33
C THR A 111 1.41 -0.57 11.46
N GLU A 112 2.22 -1.05 10.49
CA GLU A 112 3.67 -0.81 10.49
C GLU A 112 4.02 0.66 10.19
N VAL A 113 3.24 1.33 9.32
CA VAL A 113 3.35 2.79 9.10
C VAL A 113 2.99 3.55 10.38
N ALA A 114 1.85 3.22 11.01
CA ALA A 114 1.40 3.87 12.24
C ALA A 114 2.44 3.78 13.37
N ARG A 115 2.99 2.58 13.61
CA ARG A 115 4.01 2.36 14.64
C ARG A 115 5.23 3.27 14.45
N ARG A 116 5.69 3.42 13.21
CA ARG A 116 6.84 4.28 12.89
C ARG A 116 6.47 5.77 12.96
N ALA A 117 5.30 6.16 12.46
CA ALA A 117 4.83 7.53 12.50
C ALA A 117 4.69 8.05 13.94
N LEU A 118 4.13 7.23 14.86
CA LEU A 118 4.06 7.53 16.29
C LEU A 118 5.46 7.76 16.89
N ALA A 119 6.46 6.97 16.50
CA ALA A 119 7.84 7.15 16.96
C ALA A 119 8.47 8.46 16.45
N PHE A 120 7.98 9.02 15.33
CA PHE A 120 8.35 10.35 14.84
C PHE A 120 7.52 11.49 15.48
N GLY A 121 6.66 11.18 16.45
CA GLY A 121 5.83 12.17 17.15
C GLY A 121 4.68 12.70 16.29
N MET A 122 4.18 11.92 15.35
CA MET A 122 3.00 12.27 14.57
C MET A 122 1.71 11.91 15.30
N ASP A 123 0.63 12.69 15.04
CA ASP A 123 -0.73 12.29 15.34
C ASP A 123 -1.21 11.33 14.24
N VAL A 124 -1.64 10.11 14.62
CA VAL A 124 -2.04 9.09 13.64
C VAL A 124 -3.55 8.86 13.69
N VAL A 125 -4.21 9.13 12.57
CA VAL A 125 -5.65 8.92 12.36
C VAL A 125 -5.84 7.87 11.27
N ALA A 126 -6.53 6.78 11.57
CA ALA A 126 -6.79 5.71 10.63
C ALA A 126 -8.25 5.70 10.17
N VAL A 127 -8.46 5.43 8.89
CA VAL A 127 -9.77 5.13 8.30
C VAL A 127 -9.80 3.66 7.92
N ARG A 128 -10.79 2.93 8.39
CA ARG A 128 -10.97 1.51 8.12
C ARG A 128 -12.44 1.15 8.00
N ARG A 129 -12.72 0.03 7.36
CA ARG A 129 -14.10 -0.46 7.12
C ARG A 129 -14.87 -0.74 8.41
N THR A 130 -14.19 -1.18 9.46
CA THR A 130 -14.80 -1.53 10.74
C THR A 130 -14.47 -0.47 11.79
N SER A 131 -15.44 -0.15 12.66
CA SER A 131 -15.27 0.78 13.79
C SER A 131 -14.52 0.18 14.98
N THR A 132 -13.99 -1.05 14.86
CA THR A 132 -13.20 -1.67 15.92
C THR A 132 -12.01 -0.79 16.29
N PRO A 133 -11.72 -0.53 17.57
CA PRO A 133 -10.54 0.22 17.96
C PRO A 133 -9.25 -0.34 17.36
N ALA A 134 -8.27 0.52 17.13
CA ALA A 134 -6.95 0.08 16.69
C ALA A 134 -6.32 -0.82 17.75
N ALA A 135 -5.63 -1.87 17.31
CA ALA A 135 -4.84 -2.71 18.22
C ALA A 135 -3.52 -2.05 18.66
N LEU A 136 -3.19 -0.89 18.11
CA LEU A 136 -2.00 -0.11 18.41
C LEU A 136 -2.40 1.15 19.17
N ASP A 137 -1.88 1.32 20.38
CA ASP A 137 -2.10 2.53 21.19
C ASP A 137 -1.60 3.78 20.48
N GLY A 138 -2.31 4.89 20.66
CA GLY A 138 -1.99 6.16 20.02
C GLY A 138 -2.53 6.33 18.60
N VAL A 139 -3.25 5.34 18.05
CA VAL A 139 -3.94 5.46 16.77
C VAL A 139 -5.42 5.74 16.98
N GLU A 140 -5.89 6.90 16.53
CA GLU A 140 -7.30 7.26 16.47
C GLU A 140 -7.95 6.58 15.26
N VAL A 141 -9.18 6.06 15.40
CA VAL A 141 -9.99 5.59 14.28
C VAL A 141 -11.07 6.61 14.00
N ALA A 142 -11.00 7.27 12.84
CA ALA A 142 -11.98 8.29 12.46
C ALA A 142 -13.33 7.68 12.06
N GLY A 143 -14.39 8.44 12.23
CA GLY A 143 -15.75 8.07 11.86
C GLY A 143 -16.01 8.07 10.35
N SER A 144 -15.25 8.90 9.59
CA SER A 144 -15.35 8.99 8.13
C SER A 144 -14.02 9.37 7.48
N LEU A 145 -13.91 9.08 6.18
CA LEU A 145 -12.75 9.48 5.37
C LEU A 145 -12.64 11.00 5.30
N THR A 146 -13.73 11.70 5.04
CA THR A 146 -13.75 13.18 4.91
C THR A 146 -13.29 13.88 6.18
N GLU A 147 -13.78 13.41 7.35
CA GLU A 147 -13.35 13.94 8.66
C GLU A 147 -11.84 13.77 8.87
N ALA A 148 -11.31 12.59 8.57
CA ALA A 148 -9.89 12.32 8.69
C ALA A 148 -9.07 13.21 7.74
N LEU A 149 -9.45 13.28 6.46
CA LEU A 149 -8.73 14.03 5.43
C LEU A 149 -8.66 15.53 5.75
N ALA A 150 -9.69 16.11 6.38
CA ALA A 150 -9.67 17.53 6.79
C ALA A 150 -8.57 17.85 7.82
N ARG A 151 -7.98 16.86 8.45
CA ARG A 151 -6.90 16.98 9.45
C ARG A 151 -5.53 16.65 8.87
N ALA A 152 -5.46 16.06 7.68
CA ALA A 152 -4.25 15.43 7.14
C ALA A 152 -3.18 16.45 6.72
N ASP A 153 -1.98 16.29 7.24
CA ASP A 153 -0.76 16.84 6.65
C ASP A 153 -0.14 15.83 5.67
N HIS A 154 -0.22 14.54 6.02
CA HIS A 154 0.16 13.43 5.17
C HIS A 154 -0.97 12.41 5.08
N VAL A 155 -1.18 11.83 3.90
CA VAL A 155 -2.10 10.72 3.65
C VAL A 155 -1.31 9.55 3.12
N VAL A 156 -1.42 8.38 3.75
CA VAL A 156 -0.86 7.13 3.24
C VAL A 156 -1.99 6.18 2.89
N VAL A 157 -2.07 5.79 1.62
CA VAL A 157 -3.05 4.82 1.12
C VAL A 157 -2.46 3.42 1.24
N ALA A 158 -3.07 2.59 2.09
CA ALA A 158 -2.69 1.21 2.41
C ALA A 158 -3.91 0.27 2.50
N ALA A 159 -5.04 0.67 1.89
CA ALA A 159 -6.26 -0.13 1.83
C ALA A 159 -6.18 -1.20 0.74
N ALA A 160 -6.96 -2.28 0.88
CA ALA A 160 -7.12 -3.26 -0.19
C ALA A 160 -7.87 -2.66 -1.38
N ALA A 161 -7.45 -3.02 -2.59
CA ALA A 161 -8.18 -2.70 -3.81
C ALA A 161 -9.36 -3.66 -3.98
N THR A 162 -10.55 -3.11 -4.05
CA THR A 162 -11.81 -3.79 -4.29
C THR A 162 -12.71 -2.86 -5.10
N ASP A 163 -13.82 -3.35 -5.63
CA ASP A 163 -14.78 -2.48 -6.32
C ASP A 163 -15.28 -1.35 -5.42
N ALA A 164 -15.45 -1.61 -4.13
CA ALA A 164 -15.90 -0.61 -3.15
C ALA A 164 -14.83 0.45 -2.79
N THR A 165 -13.57 0.21 -3.12
CA THR A 165 -12.45 1.13 -2.85
C THR A 165 -11.89 1.76 -4.12
N ARG A 166 -12.43 1.46 -5.30
CA ARG A 166 -12.05 2.12 -6.55
C ARG A 166 -12.32 3.61 -6.46
N ASN A 167 -11.33 4.43 -6.83
CA ASN A 167 -11.36 5.89 -6.72
C ASN A 167 -11.79 6.39 -5.32
N LEU A 168 -11.35 5.70 -4.27
CA LEU A 168 -11.64 6.07 -2.88
C LEU A 168 -11.16 7.49 -2.56
N LEU A 169 -10.02 7.91 -3.15
CA LEU A 169 -9.58 9.29 -3.18
C LEU A 169 -10.01 9.92 -4.52
N ASP A 170 -11.24 10.38 -4.56
CA ASP A 170 -11.85 11.14 -5.66
C ASP A 170 -11.69 12.67 -5.47
N ALA A 171 -12.32 13.47 -6.33
CA ALA A 171 -12.28 14.93 -6.25
C ALA A 171 -12.80 15.44 -4.89
N GLY A 172 -13.88 14.86 -4.36
CA GLY A 172 -14.45 15.25 -3.06
C GLY A 172 -13.50 14.94 -1.90
N ALA A 173 -12.77 13.81 -1.98
CA ALA A 173 -11.76 13.46 -1.01
C ALA A 173 -10.56 14.43 -1.06
N PHE A 174 -10.12 14.85 -2.26
CA PHE A 174 -9.07 15.85 -2.39
C PHE A 174 -9.51 17.23 -1.91
N ASP A 175 -10.74 17.63 -2.17
CA ASP A 175 -11.29 18.91 -1.68
C ASP A 175 -11.36 18.98 -0.15
N ALA A 176 -11.52 17.84 0.52
CA ALA A 176 -11.52 17.75 1.98
C ALA A 176 -10.13 17.92 2.62
N LEU A 177 -9.04 17.74 1.87
CA LEU A 177 -7.68 17.86 2.40
C LEU A 177 -7.36 19.28 2.87
N LYS A 178 -6.43 19.41 3.80
CA LYS A 178 -5.75 20.68 4.03
C LYS A 178 -4.98 21.11 2.78
N PRO A 179 -4.90 22.41 2.45
CA PRO A 179 -3.98 22.89 1.43
C PRO A 179 -2.53 22.51 1.78
N GLY A 180 -1.81 22.00 0.78
CA GLY A 180 -0.42 21.60 0.96
C GLY A 180 -0.21 20.17 1.50
N ALA A 181 -1.23 19.33 1.53
CA ALA A 181 -1.12 17.94 1.95
C ALA A 181 -0.18 17.13 1.05
N HIS A 182 0.51 16.14 1.63
CA HIS A 182 1.30 15.15 0.91
C HIS A 182 0.55 13.82 0.84
N VAL A 183 0.39 13.26 -0.37
CA VAL A 183 -0.30 12.00 -0.61
C VAL A 183 0.70 10.93 -1.02
N VAL A 184 0.70 9.79 -0.34
CA VAL A 184 1.53 8.61 -0.61
C VAL A 184 0.64 7.43 -0.92
N ASN A 185 0.83 6.80 -2.08
CA ASN A 185 0.12 5.58 -2.42
C ASN A 185 1.08 4.40 -2.55
N VAL A 186 0.95 3.45 -1.64
CA VAL A 186 1.72 2.20 -1.57
C VAL A 186 0.80 0.96 -1.63
N ALA A 187 -0.44 1.15 -2.04
CA ALA A 187 -1.45 0.10 -2.13
C ALA A 187 -1.71 -0.33 -3.58
N ARG A 188 -2.63 0.35 -4.27
CA ARG A 188 -2.91 0.16 -5.71
C ARG A 188 -3.31 1.49 -6.35
N GLY A 189 -2.99 1.66 -7.64
CA GLY A 189 -3.32 2.87 -8.39
C GLY A 189 -4.81 3.14 -8.46
N SER A 190 -5.62 2.09 -8.57
CA SER A 190 -7.08 2.17 -8.69
C SER A 190 -7.81 2.79 -7.49
N LEU A 191 -7.14 2.97 -6.34
CA LEU A 191 -7.70 3.65 -5.17
C LEU A 191 -7.74 5.17 -5.31
N ILE A 192 -7.02 5.72 -6.28
CA ILE A 192 -6.94 7.17 -6.51
C ILE A 192 -7.49 7.48 -7.91
N ASP A 193 -8.41 8.43 -7.99
CA ASP A 193 -8.73 9.08 -9.25
C ASP A 193 -7.54 9.96 -9.66
N GLN A 194 -6.78 9.49 -10.66
CA GLN A 194 -5.56 10.17 -11.12
C GLN A 194 -5.84 11.52 -11.78
N HIS A 195 -7.02 11.72 -12.39
CA HIS A 195 -7.41 13.02 -12.94
C HIS A 195 -7.71 14.02 -11.82
N ALA A 196 -8.45 13.59 -10.80
CA ALA A 196 -8.71 14.41 -9.64
C ALA A 196 -7.41 14.74 -8.86
N LEU A 197 -6.47 13.79 -8.79
CA LEU A 197 -5.16 14.03 -8.18
C LEU A 197 -4.37 15.11 -8.92
N VAL A 198 -4.33 15.08 -10.26
CA VAL A 198 -3.67 16.11 -11.07
C VAL A 198 -4.28 17.48 -10.79
N ALA A 199 -5.61 17.60 -10.80
CA ALA A 199 -6.29 18.85 -10.48
C ALA A 199 -5.99 19.35 -9.05
N ALA A 200 -5.89 18.44 -8.07
CA ALA A 200 -5.53 18.77 -6.69
C ALA A 200 -4.06 19.25 -6.56
N LEU A 201 -3.16 18.69 -7.36
CA LEU A 201 -1.76 19.12 -7.45
C LEU A 201 -1.65 20.53 -8.10
N ASP A 202 -2.36 20.74 -9.22
CA ASP A 202 -2.38 22.04 -9.92
C ASP A 202 -2.93 23.18 -9.06
N SER A 203 -3.94 22.88 -8.24
CA SER A 203 -4.54 23.86 -7.30
C SER A 203 -3.71 24.08 -6.03
N GLY A 204 -2.68 23.28 -5.78
CA GLY A 204 -1.89 23.29 -4.54
C GLY A 204 -2.62 22.69 -3.33
N ARG A 205 -3.78 22.07 -3.51
CA ARG A 205 -4.45 21.30 -2.46
C ARG A 205 -3.56 20.13 -2.02
N VAL A 206 -2.97 19.43 -2.98
CA VAL A 206 -1.90 18.45 -2.79
C VAL A 206 -0.57 19.12 -3.17
N ALA A 207 0.37 19.24 -2.22
CA ALA A 207 1.68 19.79 -2.49
C ALA A 207 2.63 18.80 -3.15
N ARG A 208 2.45 17.51 -2.89
CA ARG A 208 3.22 16.42 -3.53
C ARG A 208 2.41 15.12 -3.51
N ALA A 209 2.56 14.32 -4.55
CA ALA A 209 2.14 12.92 -4.60
C ALA A 209 3.36 12.02 -4.78
N SER A 210 3.50 11.00 -3.91
CA SER A 210 4.49 9.92 -4.01
C SER A 210 3.75 8.62 -4.30
N LEU A 211 3.89 8.13 -5.53
CA LEU A 211 3.10 7.01 -6.06
C LEU A 211 4.03 5.84 -6.36
N ASP A 212 3.96 4.77 -5.57
CA ASP A 212 4.65 3.52 -5.91
C ASP A 212 3.82 2.68 -6.89
N VAL A 213 2.53 2.99 -6.98
CA VAL A 213 1.52 2.29 -7.78
C VAL A 213 0.65 3.26 -8.56
N THR A 214 0.24 2.85 -9.78
CA THR A 214 -0.59 3.64 -10.71
C THR A 214 -1.66 2.77 -11.36
N ASP A 215 -2.57 3.36 -12.12
CA ASP A 215 -3.57 2.64 -12.92
C ASP A 215 -3.70 3.30 -14.30
N PRO A 216 -3.25 2.64 -15.39
CA PRO A 216 -2.62 1.32 -15.43
C PRO A 216 -1.16 1.29 -14.93
N GLU A 217 -0.61 0.09 -14.75
CA GLU A 217 0.81 -0.15 -14.51
C GLU A 217 1.46 -0.92 -15.70
N PRO A 218 2.50 -0.32 -16.33
CA PRO A 218 2.95 1.07 -16.18
C PRO A 218 1.98 2.07 -16.80
N LEU A 219 2.10 3.34 -16.40
CA LEU A 219 1.42 4.43 -17.11
C LEU A 219 1.95 4.55 -18.53
N PRO A 220 1.11 4.92 -19.51
CA PRO A 220 1.57 5.13 -20.88
C PRO A 220 2.61 6.24 -20.98
N PRO A 221 3.54 6.17 -21.95
CA PRO A 221 4.50 7.25 -22.20
C PRO A 221 3.80 8.60 -22.40
N GLY A 222 4.33 9.65 -21.76
CA GLY A 222 3.77 11.00 -21.84
C GLY A 222 2.60 11.27 -20.88
N HIS A 223 2.26 10.33 -20.00
CA HIS A 223 1.21 10.55 -19.00
C HIS A 223 1.54 11.74 -18.09
N ALA A 224 0.53 12.57 -17.77
CA ALA A 224 0.69 13.80 -16.99
C ALA A 224 1.42 13.62 -15.64
N LEU A 225 1.19 12.50 -14.96
CA LEU A 225 1.84 12.20 -13.68
C LEU A 225 3.37 12.06 -13.79
N TYR A 226 3.92 11.64 -14.94
CA TYR A 226 5.38 11.61 -15.13
C TYR A 226 6.00 12.99 -15.27
N ALA A 227 5.27 13.92 -15.88
CA ALA A 227 5.75 15.27 -16.17
C ALA A 227 5.49 16.27 -15.03
N HIS A 228 4.59 15.94 -14.10
CA HIS A 228 4.19 16.87 -13.05
C HIS A 228 5.32 17.08 -12.03
N PRO A 229 5.77 18.33 -11.76
CA PRO A 229 6.94 18.60 -10.92
C PRO A 229 6.79 18.12 -9.48
N ASN A 230 5.55 18.07 -8.99
CA ASN A 230 5.21 17.65 -7.64
C ASN A 230 4.82 16.18 -7.52
N VAL A 231 5.06 15.35 -8.55
CA VAL A 231 4.83 13.92 -8.50
C VAL A 231 6.15 13.18 -8.48
N ARG A 232 6.20 12.12 -7.68
CA ARG A 232 7.29 11.14 -7.66
C ARG A 232 6.67 9.77 -7.87
N VAL A 233 7.01 9.11 -8.98
CA VAL A 233 6.56 7.76 -9.30
C VAL A 233 7.70 6.79 -9.11
N SER A 234 7.48 5.70 -8.41
CA SER A 234 8.37 4.55 -8.35
C SER A 234 7.70 3.34 -9.00
N PRO A 235 8.47 2.40 -9.59
CA PRO A 235 7.90 1.33 -10.39
C PRO A 235 7.50 0.11 -9.54
N HIS A 236 6.59 0.29 -8.59
CA HIS A 236 6.01 -0.73 -7.70
C HIS A 236 7.07 -1.54 -6.96
N ILE A 237 7.97 -0.82 -6.28
CA ILE A 237 9.16 -1.38 -5.62
C ILE A 237 9.17 -1.24 -4.09
N SER A 238 8.17 -0.60 -3.49
CA SER A 238 8.12 -0.35 -2.04
C SER A 238 8.18 -1.63 -1.21
N TRP A 239 7.78 -2.76 -1.76
CA TRP A 239 7.83 -4.07 -1.13
C TRP A 239 9.26 -4.66 -1.05
N SER A 240 10.20 -4.14 -1.84
CA SER A 240 11.50 -4.76 -2.06
C SER A 240 12.42 -4.59 -0.85
N SER A 241 12.75 -5.70 -0.21
CA SER A 241 13.80 -5.82 0.77
C SER A 241 14.28 -7.28 0.89
N PRO A 242 15.50 -7.52 1.37
CA PRO A 242 15.98 -8.89 1.65
C PRO A 242 15.05 -9.64 2.61
N ASP A 243 14.48 -8.95 3.58
CA ASP A 243 13.58 -9.53 4.56
C ASP A 243 12.21 -9.91 3.98
N THR A 244 11.73 -9.25 2.95
CA THR A 244 10.43 -9.56 2.33
C THR A 244 10.42 -10.98 1.78
N VAL A 245 11.45 -11.37 1.03
CA VAL A 245 11.55 -12.73 0.45
C VAL A 245 11.61 -13.76 1.57
N ARG A 246 12.45 -13.54 2.58
CA ARG A 246 12.56 -14.43 3.73
C ARG A 246 11.21 -14.61 4.45
N ARG A 247 10.51 -13.51 4.75
CA ARG A 247 9.19 -13.55 5.41
C ARG A 247 8.12 -14.22 4.57
N THR A 248 8.13 -14.03 3.25
CA THR A 248 7.23 -14.71 2.32
C THR A 248 7.41 -16.23 2.43
N ILE A 249 8.65 -16.70 2.43
CA ILE A 249 8.97 -18.14 2.60
C ILE A 249 8.54 -18.62 3.99
N GLU A 250 8.84 -17.88 5.05
CA GLU A 250 8.48 -18.23 6.43
C GLU A 250 6.95 -18.40 6.58
N ILE A 251 6.14 -17.48 6.02
CA ILE A 251 4.67 -17.56 6.05
C ILE A 251 4.18 -18.83 5.33
N PHE A 252 4.75 -19.15 4.18
CA PHE A 252 4.39 -20.36 3.46
C PHE A 252 4.74 -21.63 4.25
N VAL A 253 5.95 -21.71 4.78
CA VAL A 253 6.42 -22.86 5.59
C VAL A 253 5.58 -23.03 6.86
N GLU A 254 5.23 -21.93 7.53
CA GLU A 254 4.32 -21.98 8.68
C GLU A 254 2.94 -22.51 8.27
N ASN A 255 2.38 -22.03 7.15
CA ASN A 255 1.12 -22.51 6.64
C ASN A 255 1.19 -23.98 6.20
N LEU A 256 2.28 -24.44 5.61
CA LEU A 256 2.49 -25.84 5.28
C LEU A 256 2.49 -26.72 6.54
N THR A 257 3.09 -26.21 7.62
CA THR A 257 3.06 -26.88 8.92
C THR A 257 1.64 -26.96 9.49
N ARG A 258 0.90 -25.84 9.42
CA ARG A 258 -0.52 -25.78 9.82
C ARG A 258 -1.40 -26.72 9.00
N TRP A 259 -1.17 -26.77 7.69
CA TRP A 259 -1.87 -27.65 6.75
C TRP A 259 -1.73 -29.12 7.14
N ARG A 260 -0.48 -29.57 7.35
CA ARG A 260 -0.19 -30.95 7.80
C ARG A 260 -0.84 -31.28 9.14
N GLN A 261 -0.97 -30.28 10.02
CA GLN A 261 -1.62 -30.42 11.34
C GLN A 261 -3.14 -30.20 11.31
N ARG A 262 -3.73 -29.99 10.13
CA ARG A 262 -5.15 -29.66 9.94
C ARG A 262 -5.61 -28.45 10.76
N ARG A 263 -4.73 -27.46 10.93
CA ARG A 263 -5.00 -26.19 11.61
C ARG A 263 -5.39 -25.10 10.62
N ALA A 264 -6.10 -24.07 11.09
CA ALA A 264 -6.45 -22.90 10.27
C ALA A 264 -5.20 -22.23 9.68
N LEU A 265 -5.21 -21.95 8.37
CA LEU A 265 -4.14 -21.27 7.66
C LEU A 265 -4.19 -19.76 7.90
N ALA A 266 -3.02 -19.14 8.00
CA ALA A 266 -2.87 -17.69 8.05
C ALA A 266 -2.97 -17.07 6.65
N GLY A 267 -3.37 -15.78 6.55
CA GLY A 267 -3.47 -15.10 5.27
C GLY A 267 -4.54 -15.65 4.33
N ARG A 268 -5.58 -16.30 4.88
CA ARG A 268 -6.68 -16.82 4.08
C ARG A 268 -7.39 -15.68 3.35
N VAL A 269 -7.69 -15.92 2.09
CA VAL A 269 -8.39 -14.99 1.20
C VAL A 269 -9.85 -15.40 1.13
N ASP A 270 -10.74 -14.44 1.21
CA ASP A 270 -12.16 -14.63 0.92
C ASP A 270 -12.43 -14.24 -0.55
N PRO A 271 -12.72 -15.20 -1.44
CA PRO A 271 -12.95 -14.91 -2.85
C PRO A 271 -14.13 -13.97 -3.10
N SER A 272 -15.11 -13.90 -2.20
CA SER A 272 -16.30 -13.06 -2.36
C SER A 272 -16.01 -11.57 -2.19
N ILE A 273 -14.94 -11.24 -1.48
CA ILE A 273 -14.50 -9.85 -1.24
C ILE A 273 -13.14 -9.53 -1.86
N GLY A 274 -12.50 -10.52 -2.47
CA GLY A 274 -11.27 -10.36 -3.26
C GLY A 274 -9.99 -10.13 -2.44
N TYR A 275 -9.98 -10.39 -1.12
CA TYR A 275 -8.76 -10.27 -0.31
C TYR A 275 -8.80 -11.07 1.01
#